data_66b7b5da4a2f2d64030f82ecbab5f78c
#
_entry.id   66b7b5da4a2f2d64030f82ecbab5f78c
#
_cell.length_a   1.000
_cell.length_b   1.000
_cell.length_c   1.000
_cell.angle_alpha   90.00
_cell.angle_beta   90.00
_cell.angle_gamma   90.00
#
_symmetry.space_group_name_H-M   'P 1'
#
loop_
_entity.id
_entity.type
_entity.pdbx_description
1 polymer ?
#
loop_
_entity_poly.entity_id
_entity_poly.type
_entity_poly.pdbx_seq_one_letter_code
_entity_poly.pdbx_strand_id
1 'polypeptide(L)'
;MKSERQIGKVATLALGFGGAVGALLAMALGYRIHLETAEARHIVDAWRAANPWAQEFWSGLWEAAMSAWEIPGRITTAGRLAFIYRDDYLGGALFMALPSGRLLTYPRLRWREVDVRKDGKPTGEKRTELSFRRAHGRARLWHGTLCENAVSGTAADILRATVTRIETNPALAFMPIRMTTHDEIVCEISAARADEAKAILRREMLTLPNWADGLPLQSEEQSCRRYSKSKTTLKGEAS
;
A
#
# COMPACT_ATOMS: atom_id res chain seq x y z
N MET A 1 -27.20 3.96 -3.73
CA MET A 1 -26.44 3.03 -2.81
C MET A 1 -25.28 2.27 -3.47
N LYS A 2 -25.44 1.42 -4.53
CA LYS A 2 -24.27 0.75 -5.16
C LYS A 2 -23.29 1.73 -5.82
N SER A 3 -23.78 2.77 -6.48
CA SER A 3 -22.95 3.80 -7.12
C SER A 3 -22.18 4.64 -6.10
N GLU A 4 -22.81 5.08 -5.03
CA GLU A 4 -22.17 5.89 -3.97
C GLU A 4 -21.08 5.14 -3.23
N ARG A 5 -21.33 3.85 -2.89
CA ARG A 5 -20.29 2.98 -2.31
C ARG A 5 -19.09 2.82 -3.25
N GLN A 6 -19.34 2.72 -4.56
CA GLN A 6 -18.28 2.58 -5.54
C GLN A 6 -17.49 3.89 -5.68
N ILE A 7 -18.14 5.04 -5.69
CA ILE A 7 -17.50 6.35 -5.68
C ILE A 7 -16.65 6.52 -4.42
N GLY A 8 -17.18 6.19 -3.25
CA GLY A 8 -16.44 6.25 -1.98
C GLY A 8 -15.19 5.36 -1.99
N LYS A 9 -15.27 4.13 -2.53
CA LYS A 9 -14.12 3.25 -2.70
C LYS A 9 -13.06 3.87 -3.61
N VAL A 10 -13.47 4.40 -4.76
CA VAL A 10 -12.57 5.03 -5.73
C VAL A 10 -11.95 6.29 -5.16
N ALA A 11 -12.71 7.11 -4.43
CA ALA A 11 -12.19 8.28 -3.74
C ALA A 11 -11.10 7.91 -2.72
N THR A 12 -11.36 6.93 -1.85
CA THR A 12 -10.38 6.47 -0.86
C THR A 12 -9.09 5.97 -1.53
N LEU A 13 -9.19 5.19 -2.60
CA LEU A 13 -8.04 4.68 -3.34
C LEU A 13 -7.25 5.80 -4.04
N ALA A 14 -7.95 6.77 -4.64
CA ALA A 14 -7.31 7.87 -5.37
C ALA A 14 -6.68 8.91 -4.44
N LEU A 15 -7.31 9.19 -3.29
CA LEU A 15 -6.95 10.29 -2.42
C LEU A 15 -6.07 9.89 -1.24
N GLY A 16 -6.11 8.61 -0.82
CA GLY A 16 -5.40 8.12 0.37
C GLY A 16 -3.88 8.31 0.35
N PHE A 17 -3.28 8.46 -0.82
CA PHE A 17 -1.85 8.72 -0.99
C PHE A 17 -1.55 10.16 -1.47
N GLY A 18 -2.41 11.12 -1.12
CA GLY A 18 -2.20 12.52 -1.47
C GLY A 18 -2.64 12.89 -2.90
N GLY A 19 -3.44 12.04 -3.55
CA GLY A 19 -4.02 12.35 -4.85
C GLY A 19 -4.94 13.58 -4.80
N ALA A 20 -5.21 14.14 -5.98
CA ALA A 20 -6.10 15.29 -6.17
C ALA A 20 -7.11 14.99 -7.28
N VAL A 21 -7.82 16.02 -7.75
CA VAL A 21 -8.88 15.90 -8.78
C VAL A 21 -8.45 15.05 -9.98
N GLY A 22 -7.25 15.27 -10.53
CA GLY A 22 -6.76 14.49 -11.67
C GLY A 22 -6.57 13.00 -11.36
N ALA A 23 -6.10 12.64 -10.14
CA ALA A 23 -5.97 11.26 -9.70
C ALA A 23 -7.35 10.59 -9.53
N LEU A 24 -8.32 11.33 -8.97
CA LEU A 24 -9.68 10.84 -8.80
C LEU A 24 -10.36 10.59 -10.15
N LEU A 25 -10.27 11.53 -11.09
CA LEU A 25 -10.83 11.39 -12.44
C LEU A 25 -10.22 10.19 -13.19
N ALA A 26 -8.89 10.06 -13.16
CA ALA A 26 -8.20 8.95 -13.82
C ALA A 26 -8.60 7.58 -13.20
N MET A 27 -8.70 7.49 -11.89
CA MET A 27 -9.10 6.26 -11.22
C MET A 27 -10.58 5.94 -11.46
N ALA A 28 -11.47 6.94 -11.38
CA ALA A 28 -12.91 6.78 -11.66
C ALA A 28 -13.14 6.21 -13.07
N LEU A 29 -12.43 6.73 -14.06
CA LEU A 29 -12.49 6.23 -15.44
C LEU A 29 -12.10 4.74 -15.51
N GLY A 30 -11.06 4.31 -14.80
CA GLY A 30 -10.64 2.90 -14.71
C GLY A 30 -11.73 1.99 -14.11
N TYR A 31 -12.60 2.54 -13.26
CA TYR A 31 -13.76 1.84 -12.69
C TYR A 31 -15.05 2.07 -13.49
N ARG A 32 -14.97 2.67 -14.69
CA ARG A 32 -16.11 3.02 -15.56
C ARG A 32 -17.12 3.99 -14.89
N ILE A 33 -16.60 4.88 -14.06
CA ILE A 33 -17.36 5.95 -13.43
C ILE A 33 -16.95 7.25 -14.11
N HIS A 34 -17.92 7.95 -14.66
CA HIS A 34 -17.73 9.29 -15.22
C HIS A 34 -18.05 10.31 -14.14
N LEU A 35 -17.10 11.20 -13.87
CA LEU A 35 -17.23 12.32 -12.96
C LEU A 35 -16.88 13.60 -13.72
N GLU A 36 -17.69 14.63 -13.52
CA GLU A 36 -17.35 15.97 -13.96
C GLU A 36 -16.28 16.59 -13.05
N THR A 37 -15.48 17.48 -13.61
CA THR A 37 -14.37 18.10 -12.85
C THR A 37 -14.84 18.82 -11.59
N ALA A 38 -16.00 19.48 -11.66
CA ALA A 38 -16.60 20.17 -10.50
C ALA A 38 -17.02 19.19 -9.41
N GLU A 39 -17.65 18.07 -9.79
CA GLU A 39 -18.04 16.98 -8.89
C GLU A 39 -16.81 16.33 -8.24
N ALA A 40 -15.80 16.01 -9.04
CA ALA A 40 -14.55 15.45 -8.54
C ALA A 40 -13.86 16.40 -7.53
N ARG A 41 -13.90 17.71 -7.76
CA ARG A 41 -13.37 18.70 -6.82
C ARG A 41 -14.14 18.68 -5.50
N HIS A 42 -15.47 18.67 -5.56
CA HIS A 42 -16.31 18.58 -4.36
C HIS A 42 -16.01 17.31 -3.54
N ILE A 43 -15.86 16.15 -4.21
CA ILE A 43 -15.50 14.89 -3.56
C ILE A 43 -14.11 14.98 -2.89
N VAL A 44 -13.13 15.57 -3.56
CA VAL A 44 -11.77 15.75 -3.00
C VAL A 44 -11.82 16.62 -1.74
N ASP A 45 -12.54 17.75 -1.80
CA ASP A 45 -12.62 18.69 -0.69
C ASP A 45 -13.38 18.07 0.50
N ALA A 46 -14.50 17.38 0.24
CA ALA A 46 -15.25 16.66 1.26
C ALA A 46 -14.42 15.52 1.90
N TRP A 47 -13.68 14.75 1.10
CA TRP A 47 -12.82 13.68 1.60
C TRP A 47 -11.70 14.22 2.50
N ARG A 48 -11.05 15.32 2.08
CA ARG A 48 -9.98 15.95 2.86
C ARG A 48 -10.50 16.55 4.16
N ALA A 49 -11.69 17.17 4.14
CA ALA A 49 -12.33 17.69 5.34
C ALA A 49 -12.68 16.57 6.33
N ALA A 50 -13.09 15.40 5.83
CA ALA A 50 -13.38 14.23 6.65
C ALA A 50 -12.13 13.48 7.14
N ASN A 51 -10.97 13.71 6.52
CA ASN A 51 -9.71 13.00 6.81
C ASN A 51 -8.52 13.97 7.03
N PRO A 52 -8.59 14.91 7.99
CA PRO A 52 -7.49 15.85 8.25
C PRO A 52 -6.21 15.13 8.66
N TRP A 53 -6.33 14.04 9.42
CA TRP A 53 -5.21 13.19 9.84
C TRP A 53 -4.34 12.70 8.67
N ALA A 54 -4.94 12.48 7.49
CA ALA A 54 -4.20 12.03 6.32
C ALA A 54 -3.29 13.13 5.79
N GLN A 55 -3.76 14.36 5.77
CA GLN A 55 -2.97 15.52 5.34
C GLN A 55 -1.83 15.79 6.31
N GLU A 56 -2.08 15.72 7.61
CA GLU A 56 -1.05 15.82 8.66
C GLU A 56 0.00 14.72 8.52
N PHE A 57 -0.44 13.48 8.27
CA PHE A 57 0.47 12.37 8.04
C PHE A 57 1.35 12.57 6.80
N TRP A 58 0.78 13.03 5.67
CA TRP A 58 1.56 13.30 4.47
C TRP A 58 2.60 14.40 4.68
N SER A 59 2.22 15.49 5.37
CA SER A 59 3.14 16.58 5.71
C SER A 59 4.25 16.08 6.62
N GLY A 60 3.91 15.34 7.68
CA GLY A 60 4.88 14.77 8.59
C GLY A 60 5.88 13.81 7.92
N LEU A 61 5.41 12.98 6.97
CA LEU A 61 6.30 12.12 6.17
C LEU A 61 7.30 12.94 5.37
N TRP A 62 6.82 14.00 4.72
CA TRP A 62 7.66 14.85 3.89
C TRP A 62 8.67 15.63 4.73
N GLU A 63 8.23 16.25 5.81
CA GLU A 63 9.07 17.00 6.74
C GLU A 63 10.17 16.13 7.37
N ALA A 64 9.81 14.91 7.81
CA ALA A 64 10.78 13.97 8.36
C ALA A 64 11.81 13.54 7.30
N ALA A 65 11.38 13.24 6.09
CA ALA A 65 12.27 12.86 5.00
C ALA A 65 13.22 14.00 4.61
N MET A 66 12.73 15.24 4.54
CA MET A 66 13.54 16.42 4.21
C MET A 66 14.52 16.76 5.33
N SER A 67 14.09 16.71 6.57
CA SER A 67 14.95 16.97 7.73
C SER A 67 16.08 15.92 7.86
N ALA A 68 15.80 14.66 7.51
CA ALA A 68 16.85 13.65 7.44
C ALA A 68 17.85 13.92 6.30
N TRP A 69 17.37 14.41 5.15
CA TRP A 69 18.22 14.72 4.01
C TRP A 69 19.10 15.97 4.23
N GLU A 70 18.57 16.98 4.90
CA GLU A 70 19.32 18.21 5.23
C GLU A 70 20.51 17.97 6.17
N ILE A 71 20.39 16.98 7.04
CA ILE A 71 21.44 16.62 8.02
C ILE A 71 21.75 15.12 7.89
N PRO A 72 22.72 14.75 7.03
CA PRO A 72 23.11 13.35 6.85
C PRO A 72 23.48 12.66 8.18
N GLY A 73 22.97 11.43 8.35
CA GLY A 73 23.16 10.65 9.58
C GLY A 73 22.15 10.95 10.69
N ARG A 74 21.37 12.02 10.58
CA ARG A 74 20.29 12.32 11.54
C ARG A 74 19.10 11.40 11.31
N ILE A 75 18.61 10.80 12.40
CA ILE A 75 17.34 10.04 12.40
C ILE A 75 16.20 11.00 12.72
N THR A 76 15.17 10.98 11.87
CA THR A 76 13.92 11.72 12.05
C THR A 76 12.74 10.76 11.99
N THR A 77 11.58 11.13 12.53
CA THR A 77 10.42 10.22 12.62
C THR A 77 9.13 10.89 12.16
N ALA A 78 8.23 10.08 11.60
CA ALA A 78 6.84 10.43 11.34
C ALA A 78 5.95 9.25 11.77
N GLY A 79 5.24 9.39 12.87
CA GLY A 79 4.51 8.30 13.49
C GLY A 79 5.45 7.13 13.87
N ARG A 80 5.17 5.95 13.35
CA ARG A 80 5.99 4.72 13.56
C ARG A 80 7.08 4.52 12.50
N LEU A 81 7.29 5.49 11.62
CA LEU A 81 8.31 5.45 10.58
C LEU A 81 9.53 6.27 11.00
N ALA A 82 10.72 5.82 10.63
CA ALA A 82 11.94 6.57 10.84
C ALA A 82 12.66 6.78 9.51
N PHE A 83 13.36 7.90 9.39
CA PHE A 83 14.11 8.27 8.20
C PHE A 83 15.55 8.56 8.57
N ILE A 84 16.48 8.19 7.68
CA ILE A 84 17.88 8.57 7.75
C ILE A 84 18.42 8.75 6.33
N TYR A 85 19.19 9.79 6.11
CA TYR A 85 19.91 9.95 4.85
C TYR A 85 21.40 9.65 5.06
N ARG A 86 21.99 8.89 4.14
CA ARG A 86 23.39 8.53 4.11
C ARG A 86 23.98 8.99 2.77
N ASP A 87 24.86 9.97 2.83
CA ASP A 87 25.56 10.52 1.65
C ASP A 87 26.69 9.61 1.16
N ASP A 88 27.27 8.83 2.07
CA ASP A 88 28.32 7.85 1.83
C ASP A 88 27.84 6.52 1.24
N TYR A 89 26.53 6.32 1.07
CA TYR A 89 25.94 5.07 0.63
C TYR A 89 25.12 5.21 -0.66
N LEU A 90 25.39 4.33 -1.65
CA LEU A 90 24.67 4.30 -2.96
C LEU A 90 24.67 5.64 -3.73
N GLY A 91 25.64 6.53 -3.49
CA GLY A 91 25.68 7.87 -4.07
C GLY A 91 24.63 8.81 -3.51
N GLY A 92 24.39 8.70 -2.21
CA GLY A 92 23.40 9.43 -1.43
C GLY A 92 22.03 8.76 -1.44
N ALA A 93 21.63 8.15 -0.31
CA ALA A 93 20.37 7.43 -0.20
C ALA A 93 19.57 7.83 1.05
N LEU A 94 18.29 8.08 0.85
CA LEU A 94 17.32 8.18 1.93
C LEU A 94 16.78 6.79 2.25
N PHE A 95 16.77 6.42 3.51
CA PHE A 95 16.15 5.21 4.01
C PHE A 95 14.91 5.56 4.81
N MET A 96 13.85 4.78 4.65
CA MET A 96 12.66 4.80 5.47
C MET A 96 12.52 3.45 6.16
N ALA A 97 12.63 3.43 7.49
CA ALA A 97 12.37 2.24 8.29
C ALA A 97 10.88 2.09 8.54
N LEU A 98 10.34 0.92 8.18
CA LEU A 98 8.96 0.51 8.46
C LEU A 98 8.83 0.05 9.92
N PRO A 99 7.62 -0.05 10.49
CA PRO A 99 7.39 -0.57 11.84
C PRO A 99 7.95 -1.98 12.06
N SER A 100 8.05 -2.78 11.00
CA SER A 100 8.68 -4.12 11.00
C SER A 100 10.21 -4.10 11.15
N GLY A 101 10.85 -2.92 11.08
CA GLY A 101 12.30 -2.77 11.00
C GLY A 101 12.86 -2.88 9.58
N ARG A 102 12.06 -3.21 8.58
CA ARG A 102 12.51 -3.27 7.18
C ARG A 102 12.78 -1.87 6.64
N LEU A 103 13.90 -1.73 5.91
CA LEU A 103 14.29 -0.49 5.26
C LEU A 103 13.81 -0.44 3.81
N LEU A 104 13.16 0.65 3.46
CA LEU A 104 12.93 1.04 2.07
C LEU A 104 13.98 2.08 1.68
N THR A 105 14.53 1.96 0.47
CA THR A 105 15.68 2.76 0.04
C THR A 105 15.34 3.61 -1.18
N TYR A 106 15.70 4.89 -1.11
CA TYR A 106 15.57 5.88 -2.17
C TYR A 106 16.96 6.38 -2.59
N PRO A 107 17.67 5.64 -3.47
CA PRO A 107 19.07 5.93 -3.78
C PRO A 107 19.21 7.09 -4.76
N ARG A 108 20.38 7.75 -4.71
CA ARG A 108 20.77 8.87 -5.58
C ARG A 108 19.72 9.98 -5.60
N LEU A 109 19.34 10.42 -4.40
CA LEU A 109 18.37 11.50 -4.20
C LEU A 109 18.93 12.81 -4.77
N ARG A 110 18.13 13.49 -5.60
CA ARG A 110 18.50 14.81 -6.14
C ARG A 110 17.30 15.57 -6.68
N TRP A 111 17.40 16.89 -6.66
CA TRP A 111 16.50 17.75 -7.41
C TRP A 111 16.76 17.64 -8.90
N ARG A 112 15.69 17.76 -9.68
CA ARG A 112 15.76 17.85 -11.15
C ARG A 112 14.66 18.75 -11.67
N GLU A 113 14.91 19.41 -12.79
CA GLU A 113 13.89 20.05 -13.58
C GLU A 113 13.18 19.01 -14.47
N VAL A 114 11.89 19.13 -14.59
CA VAL A 114 11.05 18.32 -15.46
C VAL A 114 10.03 19.20 -16.18
N ASP A 115 9.70 18.83 -17.41
CA ASP A 115 8.65 19.52 -18.15
C ASP A 115 7.29 19.27 -17.53
N VAL A 116 6.50 20.32 -17.35
CA VAL A 116 5.10 20.20 -16.99
C VAL A 116 4.34 19.67 -18.18
N ARG A 117 3.56 18.63 -17.98
CA ARG A 117 2.74 18.01 -19.04
C ARG A 117 1.27 18.15 -18.71
N LYS A 118 0.46 18.51 -19.72
CA LYS A 118 -1.00 18.49 -19.67
C LYS A 118 -1.48 17.61 -20.84
N ASP A 119 -2.33 16.64 -20.54
CA ASP A 119 -2.84 15.66 -21.51
C ASP A 119 -1.72 14.95 -22.31
N GLY A 120 -0.61 14.63 -21.61
CA GLY A 120 0.57 13.96 -22.19
C GLY A 120 1.50 14.87 -23.00
N LYS A 121 1.13 16.13 -23.28
CA LYS A 121 1.92 17.10 -24.03
C LYS A 121 2.67 18.06 -23.11
N PRO A 122 3.93 18.42 -23.42
CA PRO A 122 4.64 19.44 -22.65
C PRO A 122 3.93 20.80 -22.79
N THR A 123 3.84 21.54 -21.68
CA THR A 123 3.24 22.89 -21.66
C THR A 123 4.24 23.99 -21.96
N GLY A 124 5.53 23.68 -22.05
CA GLY A 124 6.62 24.65 -22.08
C GLY A 124 7.08 25.14 -20.71
N GLU A 125 6.31 24.86 -19.67
CA GLU A 125 6.68 25.16 -18.29
C GLU A 125 7.57 24.07 -17.69
N LYS A 126 8.47 24.46 -16.79
CA LYS A 126 9.30 23.54 -16.00
C LYS A 126 8.96 23.61 -14.53
N ARG A 127 9.08 22.50 -13.85
CA ARG A 127 9.02 22.44 -12.40
C ARG A 127 10.21 21.68 -11.83
N THR A 128 10.62 22.05 -10.64
CA THR A 128 11.62 21.31 -9.88
C THR A 128 10.94 20.22 -9.05
N GLU A 129 11.46 19.01 -9.08
CA GLU A 129 10.99 17.91 -8.27
C GLU A 129 12.13 17.11 -7.67
N LEU A 130 11.95 16.60 -6.46
CA LEU A 130 12.88 15.66 -5.86
C LEU A 130 12.70 14.28 -6.50
N SER A 131 13.80 13.59 -6.80
CA SER A 131 13.76 12.32 -7.49
C SER A 131 14.84 11.36 -7.00
N PHE A 132 14.56 10.07 -7.12
CA PHE A 132 15.48 8.99 -6.77
C PHE A 132 15.65 7.99 -7.93
N ARG A 133 16.72 7.20 -7.93
CA ARG A 133 17.01 6.22 -8.97
C ARG A 133 16.17 4.96 -8.75
N ARG A 134 15.56 4.45 -9.81
CA ARG A 134 14.96 3.11 -9.91
C ARG A 134 15.76 2.25 -10.90
N ALA A 135 15.44 0.96 -10.99
CA ALA A 135 16.03 0.06 -11.98
C ALA A 135 15.89 0.65 -13.40
N HIS A 136 14.71 1.14 -13.73
CA HIS A 136 14.41 1.76 -15.04
C HIS A 136 14.14 3.26 -14.89
N GLY A 137 15.21 4.07 -14.84
CA GLY A 137 15.10 5.53 -14.80
C GLY A 137 15.02 6.14 -13.40
N ARG A 138 14.32 7.26 -13.30
CA ARG A 138 14.12 7.99 -12.04
C ARG A 138 12.64 8.17 -11.76
N ALA A 139 12.28 8.15 -10.49
CA ALA A 139 10.94 8.44 -10.03
C ALA A 139 10.94 9.70 -9.15
N ARG A 140 9.83 10.41 -9.14
CA ARG A 140 9.58 11.52 -8.22
C ARG A 140 9.46 10.99 -6.80
N LEU A 141 10.15 11.66 -5.86
CA LEU A 141 9.92 11.50 -4.43
C LEU A 141 9.06 12.66 -3.93
N TRP A 142 7.98 12.34 -3.26
CA TRP A 142 7.04 13.29 -2.66
C TRP A 142 6.25 12.55 -1.57
N HIS A 143 5.49 13.28 -0.76
CA HIS A 143 4.74 12.66 0.34
C HIS A 143 3.87 11.47 -0.09
N GLY A 144 3.22 11.54 -1.26
CA GLY A 144 2.38 10.43 -1.75
C GLY A 144 3.17 9.17 -2.03
N THR A 145 4.37 9.27 -2.63
CA THR A 145 5.27 8.12 -2.82
C THR A 145 5.72 7.52 -1.49
N LEU A 146 6.04 8.37 -0.50
CA LEU A 146 6.43 7.92 0.83
C LEU A 146 5.26 7.20 1.52
N CYS A 147 4.07 7.79 1.47
CA CYS A 147 2.84 7.23 2.05
C CYS A 147 2.47 5.89 1.42
N GLU A 148 2.41 5.80 0.08
CA GLU A 148 2.13 4.56 -0.64
C GLU A 148 3.11 3.45 -0.27
N ASN A 149 4.41 3.76 -0.29
CA ASN A 149 5.43 2.78 0.03
C ASN A 149 5.39 2.35 1.51
N ALA A 150 5.10 3.27 2.44
CA ALA A 150 4.93 2.95 3.85
C ALA A 150 3.76 1.99 4.09
N VAL A 151 2.60 2.30 3.51
CA VAL A 151 1.38 1.50 3.67
C VAL A 151 1.54 0.14 3.00
N SER A 152 1.93 0.11 1.72
CA SER A 152 2.10 -1.14 0.96
C SER A 152 3.22 -2.01 1.54
N GLY A 153 4.31 -1.37 1.98
CA GLY A 153 5.42 -2.06 2.64
C GLY A 153 5.01 -2.70 3.94
N THR A 154 4.31 -1.98 4.81
CA THR A 154 3.82 -2.49 6.09
C THR A 154 2.81 -3.62 5.90
N ALA A 155 1.88 -3.49 4.96
CA ALA A 155 0.92 -4.56 4.62
C ALA A 155 1.64 -5.83 4.14
N ALA A 156 2.64 -5.69 3.27
CA ALA A 156 3.46 -6.82 2.80
C ALA A 156 4.23 -7.49 3.95
N ASP A 157 4.69 -6.74 4.95
CA ASP A 157 5.39 -7.31 6.10
C ASP A 157 4.46 -8.08 7.04
N ILE A 158 3.20 -7.64 7.18
CA ILE A 158 2.16 -8.39 7.91
C ILE A 158 1.89 -9.73 7.22
N LEU A 159 1.66 -9.71 5.89
CA LEU A 159 1.45 -10.93 5.13
C LEU A 159 2.65 -11.89 5.22
N ARG A 160 3.88 -11.35 5.10
CA ARG A 160 5.11 -12.14 5.26
C ARG A 160 5.20 -12.79 6.63
N ALA A 161 4.88 -12.06 7.71
CA ALA A 161 4.85 -12.63 9.05
C ALA A 161 3.83 -13.78 9.17
N THR A 162 2.66 -13.64 8.54
CA THR A 162 1.64 -14.70 8.47
C THR A 162 2.15 -15.93 7.71
N VAL A 163 2.70 -15.73 6.51
CA VAL A 163 3.28 -16.83 5.71
C VAL A 163 4.37 -17.54 6.50
N THR A 164 5.27 -16.80 7.15
CA THR A 164 6.33 -17.38 7.95
C THR A 164 5.78 -18.24 9.10
N ARG A 165 4.77 -17.75 9.83
CA ARG A 165 4.15 -18.55 10.91
C ARG A 165 3.53 -19.85 10.42
N ILE A 166 2.85 -19.82 9.27
CA ILE A 166 2.24 -21.02 8.69
C ILE A 166 3.31 -22.02 8.25
N GLU A 167 4.29 -21.57 7.48
CA GLU A 167 5.32 -22.42 6.89
C GLU A 167 6.31 -23.01 7.93
N THR A 168 6.54 -22.30 9.03
CA THR A 168 7.47 -22.75 10.08
C THR A 168 6.80 -23.57 11.19
N ASN A 169 5.47 -23.71 11.18
CA ASN A 169 4.73 -24.48 12.17
C ASN A 169 4.50 -25.93 11.69
N PRO A 170 5.18 -26.95 12.26
CA PRO A 170 5.02 -28.34 11.83
C PRO A 170 3.58 -28.87 11.94
N ALA A 171 2.78 -28.34 12.88
CA ALA A 171 1.38 -28.72 13.02
C ALA A 171 0.51 -28.29 11.84
N LEU A 172 0.97 -27.33 11.03
CA LEU A 172 0.29 -26.83 9.84
C LEU A 172 0.80 -27.43 8.53
N ALA A 173 1.69 -28.40 8.57
CA ALA A 173 2.26 -29.06 7.39
C ALA A 173 1.21 -29.72 6.47
N PHE A 174 -0.02 -29.97 6.98
CA PHE A 174 -1.13 -30.51 6.19
C PHE A 174 -1.80 -29.47 5.27
N MET A 175 -1.51 -28.17 5.44
CA MET A 175 -2.07 -27.07 4.64
C MET A 175 -0.95 -26.23 3.99
N PRO A 176 -0.16 -26.81 3.09
CA PRO A 176 0.95 -26.11 2.46
C PRO A 176 0.45 -24.93 1.64
N ILE A 177 1.15 -23.80 1.76
CA ILE A 177 0.90 -22.63 0.92
C ILE A 177 1.37 -22.95 -0.50
N ARG A 178 0.48 -22.79 -1.48
CA ARG A 178 0.79 -22.99 -2.90
C ARG A 178 1.00 -21.68 -3.64
N MET A 179 0.34 -20.63 -3.19
CA MET A 179 0.42 -19.33 -3.85
C MET A 179 0.07 -18.23 -2.86
N THR A 180 0.69 -17.07 -3.06
CA THR A 180 0.27 -15.81 -2.47
C THR A 180 0.05 -14.80 -3.59
N THR A 181 -1.04 -14.02 -3.52
CA THR A 181 -1.33 -12.97 -4.49
C THR A 181 -1.89 -11.75 -3.76
N HIS A 182 -1.14 -10.65 -3.79
CA HIS A 182 -1.48 -9.42 -3.06
C HIS A 182 -1.67 -9.67 -1.55
N ASP A 183 -2.90 -9.75 -1.10
CA ASP A 183 -3.36 -9.96 0.27
C ASP A 183 -4.01 -11.35 0.48
N GLU A 184 -3.87 -12.25 -0.48
CA GLU A 184 -4.46 -13.58 -0.49
C GLU A 184 -3.42 -14.66 -0.26
N ILE A 185 -3.75 -15.66 0.57
CA ILE A 185 -3.00 -16.90 0.75
C ILE A 185 -3.84 -18.07 0.24
N VAL A 186 -3.27 -18.87 -0.63
CA VAL A 186 -3.91 -20.06 -1.19
C VAL A 186 -3.19 -21.31 -0.68
N CYS A 187 -3.93 -22.17 0.03
CA CYS A 187 -3.46 -23.46 0.52
C CYS A 187 -4.16 -24.60 -0.22
N GLU A 188 -3.48 -25.71 -0.43
CA GLU A 188 -4.04 -26.94 -0.96
C GLU A 188 -4.19 -27.97 0.15
N ILE A 189 -5.40 -28.48 0.34
CA ILE A 189 -5.74 -29.36 1.45
C ILE A 189 -6.72 -30.45 1.04
N SER A 190 -6.78 -31.52 1.81
CA SER A 190 -7.83 -32.50 1.74
C SER A 190 -9.22 -31.87 2.00
N ALA A 191 -10.22 -32.23 1.21
CA ALA A 191 -11.59 -31.73 1.38
C ALA A 191 -12.17 -32.03 2.79
N ALA A 192 -11.78 -33.15 3.40
CA ALA A 192 -12.18 -33.54 4.75
C ALA A 192 -11.68 -32.58 5.85
N ARG A 193 -10.64 -31.80 5.58
CA ARG A 193 -10.06 -30.83 6.53
C ARG A 193 -10.29 -29.37 6.14
N ALA A 194 -11.19 -29.11 5.17
CA ALA A 194 -11.40 -27.78 4.63
C ALA A 194 -11.85 -26.76 5.68
N ASP A 195 -12.77 -27.13 6.56
CA ASP A 195 -13.28 -26.22 7.59
C ASP A 195 -12.26 -25.97 8.71
N GLU A 196 -11.49 -26.99 9.10
CA GLU A 196 -10.37 -26.84 10.01
C GLU A 196 -9.33 -25.87 9.46
N ALA A 197 -8.93 -26.05 8.21
CA ALA A 197 -7.94 -25.18 7.55
C ALA A 197 -8.42 -23.74 7.39
N LYS A 198 -9.71 -23.52 7.06
CA LYS A 198 -10.30 -22.18 7.04
C LYS A 198 -10.21 -21.48 8.40
N ALA A 199 -10.57 -22.18 9.47
CA ALA A 199 -10.50 -21.61 10.81
C ALA A 199 -9.05 -21.26 11.21
N ILE A 200 -8.10 -22.12 10.86
CA ILE A 200 -6.67 -21.87 11.10
C ILE A 200 -6.19 -20.68 10.26
N LEU A 201 -6.46 -20.68 8.96
CA LEU A 201 -6.02 -19.62 8.05
C LEU A 201 -6.56 -18.26 8.50
N ARG A 202 -7.84 -18.21 8.89
CA ARG A 202 -8.45 -17.00 9.46
C ARG A 202 -7.69 -16.53 10.69
N ARG A 203 -7.43 -17.42 11.63
CA ARG A 203 -6.69 -17.09 12.87
C ARG A 203 -5.30 -16.53 12.52
N GLU A 204 -4.56 -17.21 11.66
CA GLU A 204 -3.21 -16.78 11.27
C GLU A 204 -3.22 -15.44 10.52
N MET A 205 -4.19 -15.22 9.63
CA MET A 205 -4.34 -13.94 8.91
C MET A 205 -4.68 -12.77 9.83
N LEU A 206 -5.40 -13.02 10.93
CA LEU A 206 -5.78 -12.00 11.91
C LEU A 206 -4.76 -11.83 13.05
N THR A 207 -3.77 -12.72 13.15
CA THR A 207 -2.71 -12.62 14.16
C THR A 207 -1.68 -11.58 13.76
N LEU A 208 -1.64 -10.48 14.49
CA LEU A 208 -0.70 -9.39 14.28
C LEU A 208 0.67 -9.68 14.90
N PRO A 209 1.77 -9.31 14.25
CA PRO A 209 3.06 -9.20 14.91
C PRO A 209 3.06 -8.02 15.90
N ASN A 210 3.88 -8.09 16.95
CA ASN A 210 3.94 -7.10 18.03
C ASN A 210 4.10 -5.65 17.54
N TRP A 211 4.85 -5.46 16.47
CA TRP A 211 5.07 -4.13 15.87
C TRP A 211 3.82 -3.56 15.17
N ALA A 212 2.81 -4.38 14.89
CA ALA A 212 1.53 -3.98 14.26
C ALA A 212 0.35 -4.03 15.24
N ASP A 213 0.60 -4.17 16.54
CA ASP A 213 -0.45 -4.23 17.56
C ASP A 213 -1.41 -3.05 17.47
N GLY A 214 -2.72 -3.36 17.62
CA GLY A 214 -3.82 -2.39 17.49
C GLY A 214 -4.31 -2.13 16.08
N LEU A 215 -3.71 -2.73 15.03
CA LEU A 215 -4.19 -2.56 13.65
C LEU A 215 -5.45 -3.41 13.42
N PRO A 216 -6.60 -2.83 13.00
CA PRO A 216 -7.79 -3.61 12.69
C PRO A 216 -7.58 -4.39 11.38
N LEU A 217 -7.63 -5.72 11.45
CA LEU A 217 -7.61 -6.60 10.28
C LEU A 217 -8.94 -7.32 10.12
N GLN A 218 -9.27 -7.65 8.88
CA GLN A 218 -10.37 -8.52 8.51
C GLN A 218 -9.87 -9.53 7.47
N SER A 219 -10.39 -10.75 7.53
CA SER A 219 -10.16 -11.76 6.52
C SER A 219 -11.48 -12.41 6.10
N GLU A 220 -11.54 -12.84 4.84
CA GLU A 220 -12.63 -13.64 4.29
C GLU A 220 -12.02 -14.95 3.79
N GLU A 221 -12.61 -16.08 4.21
CA GLU A 221 -12.13 -17.41 3.82
C GLU A 221 -13.09 -18.04 2.80
N GLN A 222 -12.50 -18.66 1.79
CA GLN A 222 -13.25 -19.39 0.78
C GLN A 222 -12.61 -20.75 0.51
N SER A 223 -13.42 -21.78 0.30
CA SER A 223 -12.94 -23.06 -0.23
C SER A 223 -13.53 -23.33 -1.61
N CYS A 224 -12.73 -23.88 -2.51
CA CYS A 224 -13.12 -24.21 -3.87
C CYS A 224 -12.32 -25.43 -4.37
N ARG A 225 -12.86 -26.17 -5.34
CA ARG A 225 -12.14 -27.31 -5.96
C ARG A 225 -11.03 -26.86 -6.91
N ARG A 226 -11.15 -25.64 -7.46
CA ARG A 226 -10.17 -25.01 -8.35
C ARG A 226 -10.09 -23.54 -8.02
N TYR A 227 -8.89 -23.00 -8.00
CA TYR A 227 -8.71 -21.57 -7.84
C TYR A 227 -9.43 -20.80 -8.95
N SER A 228 -10.34 -19.92 -8.57
CA SER A 228 -11.04 -19.04 -9.49
C SER A 228 -11.43 -17.74 -8.79
N LYS A 229 -11.48 -16.65 -9.54
CA LYS A 229 -11.95 -15.34 -9.03
C LYS A 229 -13.48 -15.28 -8.86
N SER A 230 -14.23 -16.28 -9.33
CA SER A 230 -15.67 -16.34 -9.13
C SER A 230 -15.96 -16.91 -7.74
N LYS A 231 -16.85 -16.25 -7.00
CA LYS A 231 -17.35 -16.68 -5.69
C LYS A 231 -18.25 -17.91 -5.79
N THR A 232 -17.79 -18.99 -6.42
CA THR A 232 -18.52 -20.25 -6.44
C THR A 232 -18.17 -21.01 -5.18
N THR A 233 -18.90 -20.73 -4.09
CA THR A 233 -18.84 -21.52 -2.87
C THR A 233 -19.20 -22.96 -3.19
N LEU A 234 -18.42 -23.93 -2.70
CA LEU A 234 -18.83 -25.33 -2.62
C LEU A 234 -20.08 -25.38 -1.74
N LYS A 235 -21.27 -25.36 -2.34
CA LYS A 235 -22.46 -25.82 -1.66
C LYS A 235 -22.26 -27.32 -1.47
N GLY A 236 -22.31 -27.77 -0.20
CA GLY A 236 -22.22 -29.18 0.11
C GLY A 236 -23.24 -29.97 -0.70
N GLU A 237 -22.76 -30.85 -1.56
CA GLU A 237 -23.51 -32.00 -1.96
C GLU A 237 -23.43 -32.98 -0.79
N ALA A 238 -24.44 -32.89 0.09
CA ALA A 238 -24.78 -34.00 0.96
C ALA A 238 -25.37 -35.09 0.08
N SER A 239 -24.74 -36.22 0.03
CA SER A 239 -25.32 -37.51 -0.31
C SER A 239 -24.75 -38.56 0.60
#